data_32eb95b9179d29c1c7fd413519879f96
#
_entry.id   32eb95b9179d29c1c7fd413519879f96
#
_cell.length_a   1.000
_cell.length_b   1.000
_cell.length_c   1.000
_cell.angle_alpha   90.00
_cell.angle_beta   90.00
_cell.angle_gamma   90.00
#
_symmetry.space_group_name_H-M   'P 1'
#
loop_
_entity.id
_entity.type
_entity.pdbx_description
1 polymer ?
#
loop_
_entity_poly.entity_id
_entity_poly.type
_entity_poly.pdbx_seq_one_letter_code
_entity_poly.pdbx_strand_id
1 'polypeptide(L)'
;VVARELALPLESITSVVVRRRNIDARQRRILVNLSVDVYLDGEQPAVDDFSDLVYPDVSSAPSAVVVGAGPCGLFAALRLIELGVRPIVVERGQDVMQRRRDLVQLEKSGVVDPESNYSFGEGGAGAFSDGKLYTRSKKRGSVEKILRVFCRFGADPKILIDAHPHIGTDKLPIIIRRMREQIIASGGEVHFACRMEELILERGEVRGVVCSGDRTFHGPVLLATGHSARDVYRYLHRAEILIEAKPIAVGVRLEHPQSLIDEIRYHSPEGRGKYLPAAEYVYKAQAEGRGVYSFCMCPGGFVVPASTGPEETVVNGMSPANRGSRWANSGLVVELHPEDIPATGIKVEDPTSPLALMQWCEAFEHKSYLAANRSLRAPAQRMTDFVARRHSSTLPSSSYTMGLTSSDLHEWMPDFITRR
;
A
#
# COMPACT_ATOMS: atom_id res chain seq x y z
N VAL A 1 -28.69 -18.25 18.25
CA VAL A 1 -28.03 -19.15 17.27
C VAL A 1 -27.14 -20.11 18.06
N VAL A 2 -26.11 -19.62 18.80
CA VAL A 2 -25.13 -20.45 19.53
C VAL A 2 -25.80 -21.46 20.47
N ALA A 3 -26.72 -21.01 21.32
CA ALA A 3 -27.45 -21.88 22.25
C ALA A 3 -28.13 -23.05 21.52
N ARG A 4 -28.76 -22.77 20.38
CA ARG A 4 -29.43 -23.79 19.56
C ARG A 4 -28.44 -24.76 18.91
N GLU A 5 -27.33 -24.26 18.35
CA GLU A 5 -26.32 -25.09 17.67
C GLU A 5 -25.57 -26.01 18.64
N LEU A 6 -25.36 -25.54 19.89
CA LEU A 6 -24.66 -26.30 20.91
C LEU A 6 -25.63 -27.10 21.85
N ALA A 7 -26.95 -26.97 21.65
CA ALA A 7 -27.98 -27.56 22.50
C ALA A 7 -27.79 -27.18 23.99
N LEU A 8 -27.41 -25.92 24.26
CA LEU A 8 -27.20 -25.39 25.61
C LEU A 8 -28.37 -24.50 26.05
N PRO A 9 -28.72 -24.48 27.33
CA PRO A 9 -29.62 -23.47 27.88
C PRO A 9 -29.07 -22.06 27.65
N LEU A 10 -29.93 -21.11 27.29
CA LEU A 10 -29.49 -19.73 27.02
C LEU A 10 -28.87 -19.09 28.27
N GLU A 11 -29.42 -19.41 29.44
CA GLU A 11 -28.98 -18.93 30.77
C GLU A 11 -27.60 -19.43 31.19
N SER A 12 -27.13 -20.55 30.65
CA SER A 12 -25.77 -21.03 30.91
C SER A 12 -24.69 -20.32 30.11
N ILE A 13 -25.09 -19.56 29.08
CA ILE A 13 -24.13 -18.83 28.25
C ILE A 13 -23.88 -17.44 28.84
N THR A 14 -22.69 -17.24 29.39
CA THR A 14 -22.27 -15.94 29.97
C THR A 14 -21.88 -14.95 28.89
N SER A 15 -21.09 -15.40 27.89
CA SER A 15 -20.58 -14.52 26.82
C SER A 15 -20.30 -15.29 25.55
N VAL A 16 -20.35 -14.61 24.42
CA VAL A 16 -19.94 -15.16 23.11
C VAL A 16 -18.97 -14.16 22.46
N VAL A 17 -17.73 -14.57 22.28
CA VAL A 17 -16.69 -13.75 21.65
C VAL A 17 -16.42 -14.22 20.23
N VAL A 18 -16.57 -13.32 19.27
CA VAL A 18 -16.27 -13.63 17.87
C VAL A 18 -14.75 -13.61 17.67
N ARG A 19 -14.18 -14.72 17.21
CA ARG A 19 -12.76 -14.88 16.89
C ARG A 19 -12.45 -14.71 15.42
N ARG A 20 -13.42 -15.03 14.56
CA ARG A 20 -13.27 -14.88 13.12
C ARG A 20 -14.61 -14.58 12.48
N ARG A 21 -14.60 -13.66 11.50
CA ARG A 21 -15.75 -13.32 10.67
C ARG A 21 -15.37 -13.37 9.21
N ASN A 22 -16.17 -14.06 8.41
CA ASN A 22 -16.02 -14.12 6.96
C ASN A 22 -17.38 -14.03 6.28
N ILE A 23 -17.47 -13.30 5.17
CA ILE A 23 -18.67 -13.20 4.34
C ILE A 23 -18.51 -14.12 3.15
N ASP A 24 -19.41 -15.08 3.00
CA ASP A 24 -19.52 -15.95 1.84
C ASP A 24 -20.68 -15.50 0.95
N ALA A 25 -20.32 -14.85 -0.16
CA ALA A 25 -21.23 -14.35 -1.17
C ALA A 25 -21.08 -15.10 -2.52
N ARG A 26 -20.65 -16.35 -2.50
CA ARG A 26 -20.51 -17.18 -3.71
C ARG A 26 -21.88 -17.66 -4.22
N GLN A 27 -22.85 -17.73 -3.35
CA GLN A 27 -24.21 -18.14 -3.65
C GLN A 27 -25.17 -16.96 -3.53
N ARG A 28 -26.37 -17.09 -4.11
CA ARG A 28 -27.42 -16.07 -4.02
C ARG A 28 -27.79 -15.74 -2.56
N ARG A 29 -27.75 -16.75 -1.68
CA ARG A 29 -27.90 -16.57 -0.23
C ARG A 29 -26.54 -16.25 0.37
N ILE A 30 -26.36 -15.02 0.83
CA ILE A 30 -25.14 -14.58 1.50
C ILE A 30 -25.10 -15.11 2.92
N LEU A 31 -23.96 -15.69 3.29
CA LEU A 31 -23.71 -16.22 4.63
C LEU A 31 -22.63 -15.43 5.33
N VAL A 32 -22.82 -15.19 6.63
CA VAL A 32 -21.78 -14.67 7.52
C VAL A 32 -21.31 -15.84 8.39
N ASN A 33 -20.11 -16.34 8.09
CA ASN A 33 -19.48 -17.41 8.84
C ASN A 33 -18.72 -16.82 10.03
N LEU A 34 -19.03 -17.30 11.23
CA LEU A 34 -18.40 -16.88 12.47
C LEU A 34 -17.69 -18.07 13.13
N SER A 35 -16.48 -17.84 13.64
CA SER A 35 -15.85 -18.68 14.64
C SER A 35 -15.96 -17.96 15.98
N VAL A 36 -16.45 -18.63 17.00
CA VAL A 36 -16.75 -18.01 18.29
C VAL A 36 -16.23 -18.88 19.44
N ASP A 37 -15.78 -18.22 20.50
CA ASP A 37 -15.62 -18.84 21.82
C ASP A 37 -16.86 -18.59 22.65
N VAL A 38 -17.33 -19.61 23.34
CA VAL A 38 -18.52 -19.56 24.20
C VAL A 38 -18.07 -19.77 25.63
N TYR A 39 -18.39 -18.83 26.48
CA TYR A 39 -18.11 -18.83 27.92
C TYR A 39 -19.36 -19.20 28.68
N LEU A 40 -19.26 -20.13 29.62
CA LEU A 40 -20.38 -20.70 30.36
C LEU A 40 -20.26 -20.38 31.85
N ASP A 41 -21.39 -20.47 32.54
CA ASP A 41 -21.48 -20.54 34.00
C ASP A 41 -20.69 -19.45 34.74
N GLY A 42 -20.71 -18.23 34.25
CA GLY A 42 -20.05 -17.07 34.86
C GLY A 42 -18.62 -16.82 34.40
N GLU A 43 -18.05 -17.68 33.57
CA GLU A 43 -16.73 -17.42 32.96
C GLU A 43 -16.73 -16.11 32.16
N GLN A 44 -15.65 -15.35 32.27
CA GLN A 44 -15.45 -14.11 31.53
C GLN A 44 -14.30 -14.24 30.54
N PRO A 45 -14.46 -13.70 29.31
CA PRO A 45 -13.36 -13.65 28.35
C PRO A 45 -12.24 -12.75 28.87
N ALA A 46 -10.99 -13.18 28.70
CA ALA A 46 -9.86 -12.29 28.87
C ALA A 46 -9.91 -11.17 27.82
N VAL A 47 -9.80 -9.93 28.28
CA VAL A 47 -9.71 -8.76 27.40
C VAL A 47 -8.24 -8.61 26.98
N ASP A 48 -7.96 -8.65 25.68
CA ASP A 48 -6.63 -8.34 25.17
C ASP A 48 -6.45 -6.81 25.18
N ASP A 49 -5.66 -6.32 26.11
CA ASP A 49 -5.31 -4.90 26.24
C ASP A 49 -3.97 -4.54 25.58
N PHE A 50 -3.33 -5.52 24.93
CA PHE A 50 -2.03 -5.40 24.25
C PHE A 50 -0.88 -4.95 25.18
N SER A 51 -1.01 -5.18 26.50
CA SER A 51 -0.01 -4.79 27.51
C SER A 51 1.29 -5.60 27.41
N ASP A 52 1.25 -6.77 26.80
CA ASP A 52 2.41 -7.60 26.49
C ASP A 52 3.32 -7.03 25.40
N LEU A 53 2.84 -6.04 24.62
CA LEU A 53 3.65 -5.28 23.67
C LEU A 53 4.42 -4.18 24.40
N VAL A 54 5.57 -4.54 24.96
CA VAL A 54 6.42 -3.65 25.78
C VAL A 54 7.51 -3.02 24.91
N TYR A 55 7.67 -1.71 25.08
CA TYR A 55 8.72 -0.93 24.40
C TYR A 55 9.59 -0.26 25.47
N PRO A 56 10.71 -0.90 25.90
CA PRO A 56 11.58 -0.38 26.96
C PRO A 56 12.30 0.89 26.53
N ASP A 57 12.86 1.60 27.51
CA ASP A 57 13.81 2.69 27.27
C ASP A 57 15.13 2.13 26.70
N VAL A 58 15.51 2.61 25.52
CA VAL A 58 16.74 2.23 24.80
C VAL A 58 17.68 3.43 24.58
N SER A 59 17.47 4.54 25.27
CA SER A 59 18.24 5.79 25.11
C SER A 59 19.76 5.58 25.23
N SER A 60 20.19 4.65 26.09
CA SER A 60 21.60 4.31 26.33
C SER A 60 22.05 3.04 25.59
N ALA A 61 21.20 2.43 24.76
CA ALA A 61 21.51 1.19 24.05
C ALA A 61 22.33 1.45 22.77
N PRO A 62 23.00 0.42 22.22
CA PRO A 62 23.61 0.51 20.90
C PRO A 62 22.58 0.91 19.85
N SER A 63 22.98 1.75 18.90
CA SER A 63 22.08 2.27 17.87
C SER A 63 22.13 1.47 16.57
N ALA A 64 21.02 1.50 15.82
CA ALA A 64 20.94 1.07 14.43
C ALA A 64 20.19 2.12 13.61
N VAL A 65 20.63 2.36 12.38
CA VAL A 65 20.02 3.32 11.47
C VAL A 65 18.96 2.63 10.63
N VAL A 66 17.76 3.22 10.57
CA VAL A 66 16.65 2.76 9.73
C VAL A 66 16.38 3.83 8.67
N VAL A 67 16.63 3.51 7.42
CA VAL A 67 16.44 4.43 6.29
C VAL A 67 15.03 4.24 5.71
N GLY A 68 14.17 5.22 5.96
CA GLY A 68 12.77 5.26 5.55
C GLY A 68 11.80 5.01 6.72
N ALA A 69 10.86 5.93 6.90
CA ALA A 69 9.77 5.84 7.89
C ALA A 69 8.47 5.26 7.31
N GLY A 70 8.56 4.44 6.27
CA GLY A 70 7.45 3.65 5.75
C GLY A 70 7.05 2.50 6.68
N PRO A 71 6.07 1.66 6.31
CA PRO A 71 5.61 0.56 7.15
C PRO A 71 6.78 -0.34 7.61
N CYS A 72 7.68 -0.70 6.70
CA CYS A 72 8.84 -1.53 7.02
C CYS A 72 9.72 -0.87 8.09
N GLY A 73 10.05 0.42 7.91
CA GLY A 73 10.93 1.14 8.83
C GLY A 73 10.32 1.37 10.21
N LEU A 74 9.04 1.73 10.28
CA LEU A 74 8.36 1.94 11.57
C LEU A 74 8.25 0.63 12.37
N PHE A 75 7.88 -0.48 11.73
CA PHE A 75 7.85 -1.79 12.40
C PHE A 75 9.25 -2.28 12.77
N ALA A 76 10.27 -2.01 11.92
CA ALA A 76 11.66 -2.32 12.25
C ALA A 76 12.15 -1.53 13.47
N ALA A 77 11.84 -0.23 13.54
CA ALA A 77 12.20 0.61 14.68
C ALA A 77 11.56 0.13 15.99
N LEU A 78 10.26 -0.19 15.99
CA LEU A 78 9.59 -0.79 17.15
C LEU A 78 10.21 -2.14 17.54
N ARG A 79 10.55 -2.96 16.55
CA ARG A 79 11.20 -4.25 16.82
C ARG A 79 12.60 -4.12 17.38
N LEU A 80 13.37 -3.15 16.92
CA LEU A 80 14.70 -2.82 17.49
C LEU A 80 14.58 -2.44 18.97
N ILE A 81 13.59 -1.62 19.34
CA ILE A 81 13.32 -1.27 20.73
C ILE A 81 13.01 -2.52 21.57
N GLU A 82 12.14 -3.43 21.10
CA GLU A 82 11.88 -4.70 21.78
C GLU A 82 13.14 -5.55 21.99
N LEU A 83 14.14 -5.39 21.11
CA LEU A 83 15.43 -6.10 21.17
C LEU A 83 16.52 -5.34 21.97
N GLY A 84 16.20 -4.22 22.59
CA GLY A 84 17.14 -3.40 23.34
C GLY A 84 18.13 -2.64 22.45
N VAL A 85 17.73 -2.27 21.23
CA VAL A 85 18.54 -1.49 20.28
C VAL A 85 17.85 -0.16 20.01
N ARG A 86 18.60 0.94 20.07
CA ARG A 86 18.11 2.30 19.81
C ARG A 86 17.96 2.56 18.31
N PRO A 87 16.76 2.71 17.75
CA PRO A 87 16.59 3.06 16.36
C PRO A 87 16.87 4.55 16.11
N ILE A 88 17.57 4.84 15.03
CA ILE A 88 17.72 6.17 14.44
C ILE A 88 17.04 6.10 13.07
N VAL A 89 15.82 6.64 12.96
CA VAL A 89 15.04 6.62 11.71
C VAL A 89 15.32 7.89 10.93
N VAL A 90 15.72 7.77 9.68
CA VAL A 90 15.91 8.88 8.74
C VAL A 90 14.87 8.77 7.61
N GLU A 91 14.13 9.85 7.37
CA GLU A 91 13.07 9.91 6.36
C GLU A 91 13.28 11.14 5.47
N ARG A 92 13.25 10.92 4.15
CA ARG A 92 13.44 11.99 3.16
C ARG A 92 12.34 13.03 3.19
N GLY A 93 11.10 12.58 3.39
CA GLY A 93 9.93 13.45 3.40
C GLY A 93 9.60 14.00 4.77
N GLN A 94 8.38 14.49 4.88
CA GLN A 94 7.85 15.14 6.08
C GLN A 94 7.11 14.15 6.98
N ASP A 95 6.82 14.60 8.22
CA ASP A 95 5.90 13.88 9.09
C ASP A 95 4.49 13.76 8.47
N VAL A 96 3.70 12.82 8.91
CA VAL A 96 2.42 12.48 8.30
C VAL A 96 1.41 13.64 8.29
N MET A 97 1.50 14.59 9.21
CA MET A 97 0.62 15.76 9.27
C MET A 97 1.04 16.83 8.26
N GLN A 98 2.35 17.13 8.16
CA GLN A 98 2.87 18.04 7.14
C GLN A 98 2.69 17.44 5.75
N ARG A 99 3.00 16.15 5.57
CA ARG A 99 2.80 15.42 4.33
C ARG A 99 1.35 15.53 3.82
N ARG A 100 0.35 15.50 4.71
CA ARG A 100 -1.04 15.71 4.31
C ARG A 100 -1.26 17.10 3.69
N ARG A 101 -0.55 18.14 4.16
CA ARG A 101 -0.61 19.49 3.57
C ARG A 101 0.08 19.52 2.21
N ASP A 102 1.21 18.83 2.08
CA ASP A 102 1.95 18.72 0.82
C ASP A 102 1.10 18.04 -0.26
N LEU A 103 0.36 16.98 0.09
CA LEU A 103 -0.58 16.31 -0.82
C LEU A 103 -1.71 17.22 -1.27
N VAL A 104 -2.28 18.02 -0.36
CA VAL A 104 -3.29 19.04 -0.73
C VAL A 104 -2.70 20.08 -1.68
N GLN A 105 -1.45 20.49 -1.46
CA GLN A 105 -0.75 21.42 -2.35
C GLN A 105 -0.50 20.80 -3.72
N LEU A 106 -0.06 19.54 -3.77
CA LEU A 106 0.10 18.78 -5.01
C LEU A 106 -1.20 18.77 -5.82
N GLU A 107 -2.32 18.44 -5.19
CA GLU A 107 -3.62 18.40 -5.86
C GLU A 107 -4.10 19.77 -6.35
N LYS A 108 -3.73 20.85 -5.67
CA LYS A 108 -4.08 22.22 -6.08
C LYS A 108 -3.20 22.77 -7.19
N SER A 109 -1.88 22.55 -7.10
CA SER A 109 -0.90 23.14 -8.02
C SER A 109 -0.55 22.26 -9.21
N GLY A 110 -0.77 20.95 -9.11
CA GLY A 110 -0.28 20.01 -10.11
C GLY A 110 1.24 19.84 -10.10
N VAL A 111 1.93 20.28 -9.03
CA VAL A 111 3.39 20.17 -8.90
C VAL A 111 3.74 19.09 -7.89
N VAL A 112 4.55 18.12 -8.32
CA VAL A 112 5.05 17.04 -7.48
C VAL A 112 6.28 17.50 -6.71
N ASP A 113 6.23 17.41 -5.38
CA ASP A 113 7.44 17.50 -4.55
C ASP A 113 8.14 16.14 -4.57
N PRO A 114 9.38 16.01 -5.08
CA PRO A 114 10.10 14.75 -5.15
C PRO A 114 10.50 14.19 -3.78
N GLU A 115 10.43 14.98 -2.72
CA GLU A 115 10.77 14.53 -1.37
C GLU A 115 9.52 14.24 -0.49
N SER A 116 8.35 14.83 -0.81
CA SER A 116 7.13 14.66 -0.02
C SER A 116 5.90 14.50 -0.93
N ASN A 117 5.43 13.27 -1.10
CA ASN A 117 4.33 12.94 -2.03
C ASN A 117 3.57 11.69 -1.55
N TYR A 118 2.78 11.03 -2.41
CA TYR A 118 2.05 9.81 -2.05
C TYR A 118 2.96 8.60 -1.76
N SER A 119 4.23 8.61 -2.17
CA SER A 119 5.20 7.53 -1.92
C SER A 119 6.17 7.86 -0.79
N PHE A 120 6.59 9.11 -0.65
CA PHE A 120 7.61 9.57 0.30
C PHE A 120 7.01 10.37 1.44
N GLY A 121 7.67 10.27 2.61
CA GLY A 121 7.24 10.82 3.88
C GLY A 121 6.79 9.76 4.85
N GLU A 122 6.54 10.14 6.10
CA GLU A 122 6.17 9.25 7.19
C GLU A 122 4.96 8.36 6.84
N GLY A 123 5.12 7.05 7.08
CA GLY A 123 4.15 6.02 6.72
C GLY A 123 4.24 5.54 5.27
N GLY A 124 5.12 6.15 4.43
CA GLY A 124 5.36 5.75 3.04
C GLY A 124 4.09 5.74 2.20
N ALA A 125 4.07 4.95 1.13
CA ALA A 125 2.89 4.77 0.28
C ALA A 125 1.69 4.12 1.02
N GLY A 126 1.92 3.54 2.19
CA GLY A 126 0.88 2.94 3.03
C GLY A 126 -0.01 3.94 3.75
N ALA A 127 0.51 5.12 4.13
CA ALA A 127 -0.20 6.10 4.95
C ALA A 127 -1.52 6.58 4.32
N PHE A 128 -1.52 6.77 3.01
CA PHE A 128 -2.66 7.27 2.23
C PHE A 128 -3.12 6.19 1.24
N SER A 129 -3.45 5.00 1.77
CA SER A 129 -3.94 3.84 1.04
C SER A 129 -5.24 3.31 1.65
N ASP A 130 -5.82 2.24 1.11
CA ASP A 130 -6.93 1.53 1.77
C ASP A 130 -6.48 0.86 3.09
N GLY A 131 -5.17 0.65 3.27
CA GLY A 131 -4.65 0.01 4.47
C GLY A 131 -5.08 -1.45 4.60
N LYS A 132 -5.10 -2.21 3.52
CA LYS A 132 -5.35 -3.64 3.53
C LYS A 132 -4.29 -4.37 4.33
N LEU A 133 -4.73 -5.25 5.23
CA LEU A 133 -3.87 -6.02 6.11
C LEU A 133 -3.92 -7.54 5.81
N TYR A 134 -4.68 -7.91 4.78
CA TYR A 134 -4.76 -9.31 4.36
C TYR A 134 -3.50 -9.73 3.59
N THR A 135 -2.94 -10.88 3.97
CA THR A 135 -1.85 -11.54 3.26
C THR A 135 -2.09 -13.03 3.14
N ARG A 136 -1.68 -13.63 2.04
CA ARG A 136 -1.64 -15.08 1.85
C ARG A 136 -0.34 -15.69 2.37
N SER A 137 0.69 -14.88 2.56
CA SER A 137 2.00 -15.34 3.08
C SER A 137 1.93 -15.46 4.60
N LYS A 138 2.13 -16.68 5.10
CA LYS A 138 2.21 -16.98 6.53
C LYS A 138 3.56 -17.61 6.92
N LYS A 139 4.52 -17.63 5.98
CA LYS A 139 5.78 -18.35 6.15
C LYS A 139 6.84 -17.58 6.95
N ARG A 140 6.73 -16.28 7.06
CA ARG A 140 7.74 -15.43 7.70
C ARG A 140 7.08 -14.44 8.65
N GLY A 141 7.30 -14.60 9.94
CA GLY A 141 6.77 -13.75 10.99
C GLY A 141 5.28 -13.95 11.30
N SER A 142 4.83 -13.37 12.40
CA SER A 142 3.45 -13.41 12.87
C SER A 142 2.64 -12.25 12.30
N VAL A 143 1.67 -12.53 11.45
CA VAL A 143 0.70 -11.54 10.97
C VAL A 143 -0.14 -11.03 12.14
N GLU A 144 -0.50 -11.89 13.07
CA GLU A 144 -1.26 -11.53 14.27
C GLU A 144 -0.54 -10.48 15.11
N LYS A 145 0.79 -10.64 15.33
CA LYS A 145 1.59 -9.62 16.03
C LYS A 145 1.48 -8.25 15.36
N ILE A 146 1.55 -8.20 14.03
CA ILE A 146 1.43 -6.94 13.27
C ILE A 146 0.04 -6.29 13.49
N LEU A 147 -1.03 -7.10 13.44
CA LEU A 147 -2.39 -6.61 13.69
C LEU A 147 -2.56 -6.11 15.13
N ARG A 148 -2.01 -6.83 16.12
CA ARG A 148 -2.01 -6.41 17.53
C ARG A 148 -1.24 -5.11 17.75
N VAL A 149 -0.10 -4.91 17.08
CA VAL A 149 0.64 -3.65 17.10
C VAL A 149 -0.23 -2.51 16.56
N PHE A 150 -0.93 -2.70 15.43
CA PHE A 150 -1.86 -1.68 14.95
C PHE A 150 -2.97 -1.38 15.97
N CYS A 151 -3.54 -2.40 16.63
CA CYS A 151 -4.54 -2.21 17.68
C CYS A 151 -3.96 -1.44 18.89
N ARG A 152 -2.73 -1.76 19.33
CA ARG A 152 -2.02 -1.03 20.40
C ARG A 152 -1.90 0.47 20.10
N PHE A 153 -1.72 0.82 18.82
CA PHE A 153 -1.63 2.22 18.38
C PHE A 153 -2.97 2.80 17.91
N GLY A 154 -4.09 2.10 18.12
CA GLY A 154 -5.44 2.64 18.00
C GLY A 154 -6.21 2.22 16.75
N ALA A 155 -5.81 1.14 16.10
CA ALA A 155 -6.68 0.49 15.12
C ALA A 155 -7.86 -0.21 15.82
N ASP A 156 -8.99 -0.31 15.13
CA ASP A 156 -10.16 -1.02 15.62
C ASP A 156 -9.85 -2.52 15.78
N PRO A 157 -10.08 -3.13 16.98
CA PRO A 157 -9.81 -4.55 17.20
C PRO A 157 -10.53 -5.51 16.25
N LYS A 158 -11.54 -5.06 15.51
CA LYS A 158 -12.17 -5.89 14.45
C LYS A 158 -11.19 -6.37 13.38
N ILE A 159 -10.03 -5.70 13.18
CA ILE A 159 -9.00 -6.15 12.26
C ILE A 159 -8.40 -7.51 12.65
N LEU A 160 -8.49 -7.93 13.91
CA LEU A 160 -8.09 -9.24 14.41
C LEU A 160 -9.10 -10.34 14.05
N ILE A 161 -10.34 -9.94 13.77
CA ILE A 161 -11.49 -10.84 13.57
C ILE A 161 -11.82 -11.01 12.10
N ASP A 162 -11.75 -9.94 11.32
CA ASP A 162 -12.17 -9.92 9.92
C ASP A 162 -11.21 -10.71 9.03
N ALA A 163 -11.75 -11.51 8.12
CA ALA A 163 -10.96 -12.29 7.17
C ALA A 163 -10.18 -11.40 6.18
N HIS A 164 -10.72 -10.23 5.86
CA HIS A 164 -10.10 -9.23 4.98
C HIS A 164 -10.01 -7.87 5.71
N PRO A 165 -9.12 -7.75 6.72
CA PRO A 165 -9.03 -6.56 7.52
C PRO A 165 -8.43 -5.39 6.74
N HIS A 166 -8.91 -4.17 7.05
CA HIS A 166 -8.36 -2.91 6.55
C HIS A 166 -8.51 -1.81 7.61
N ILE A 167 -7.75 -0.73 7.45
CA ILE A 167 -7.77 0.40 8.39
C ILE A 167 -8.40 1.63 7.74
N GLY A 168 -7.96 2.00 6.55
CA GLY A 168 -8.42 3.17 5.81
C GLY A 168 -7.50 4.39 5.93
N THR A 169 -7.50 5.20 4.85
CA THR A 169 -6.62 6.36 4.69
C THR A 169 -6.86 7.48 5.72
N ASP A 170 -8.03 7.54 6.33
CA ASP A 170 -8.40 8.51 7.37
C ASP A 170 -7.89 8.14 8.76
N LYS A 171 -7.62 6.85 9.02
CA LYS A 171 -7.18 6.31 10.32
C LYS A 171 -5.68 6.07 10.39
N LEU A 172 -5.09 5.61 9.30
CA LEU A 172 -3.65 5.28 9.24
C LEU A 172 -2.74 6.42 9.71
N PRO A 173 -2.93 7.69 9.32
CA PRO A 173 -2.06 8.79 9.78
C PRO A 173 -1.99 8.94 11.30
N ILE A 174 -3.09 8.69 11.99
CA ILE A 174 -3.15 8.79 13.45
C ILE A 174 -2.35 7.66 14.11
N ILE A 175 -2.49 6.45 13.60
CA ILE A 175 -1.77 5.26 14.08
C ILE A 175 -0.27 5.42 13.84
N ILE A 176 0.13 5.84 12.63
CA ILE A 176 1.51 6.07 12.24
C ILE A 176 2.18 7.10 13.16
N ARG A 177 1.49 8.22 13.43
CA ARG A 177 1.98 9.23 14.38
C ARG A 177 2.20 8.64 15.77
N ARG A 178 1.27 7.83 16.30
CA ARG A 178 1.41 7.19 17.61
C ARG A 178 2.57 6.18 17.65
N MET A 179 2.83 5.46 16.56
CA MET A 179 4.00 4.59 16.45
C MET A 179 5.30 5.41 16.56
N ARG A 180 5.41 6.53 15.86
CA ARG A 180 6.55 7.45 15.98
C ARG A 180 6.69 8.00 17.39
N GLU A 181 5.60 8.47 18.01
CA GLU A 181 5.59 8.99 19.38
C GLU A 181 6.12 7.94 20.36
N GLN A 182 5.77 6.66 20.17
CA GLN A 182 6.32 5.56 20.98
C GLN A 182 7.81 5.35 20.72
N ILE A 183 8.27 5.39 19.46
CA ILE A 183 9.70 5.26 19.12
C ILE A 183 10.51 6.33 19.86
N ILE A 184 10.05 7.58 19.84
CA ILE A 184 10.70 8.71 20.51
C ILE A 184 10.64 8.54 22.03
N ALA A 185 9.47 8.18 22.58
CA ALA A 185 9.29 7.98 24.02
C ALA A 185 10.19 6.86 24.59
N SER A 186 10.56 5.89 23.76
CA SER A 186 11.49 4.82 24.13
C SER A 186 12.97 5.20 23.94
N GLY A 187 13.30 6.46 23.61
CA GLY A 187 14.67 6.93 23.42
C GLY A 187 15.23 6.75 22.00
N GLY A 188 14.40 6.34 21.04
CA GLY A 188 14.75 6.35 19.62
C GLY A 188 14.70 7.75 19.00
N GLU A 189 15.23 7.89 17.80
CA GLU A 189 15.25 9.15 17.05
C GLU A 189 14.50 9.02 15.73
N VAL A 190 13.84 10.10 15.29
CA VAL A 190 13.21 10.20 13.98
C VAL A 190 13.52 11.55 13.35
N HIS A 191 14.19 11.52 12.20
CA HIS A 191 14.65 12.69 11.47
C HIS A 191 13.92 12.80 10.13
N PHE A 192 13.12 13.85 9.97
CA PHE A 192 12.44 14.20 8.70
C PHE A 192 13.30 15.15 7.86
N ALA A 193 12.92 15.33 6.58
CA ALA A 193 13.71 16.05 5.60
C ALA A 193 15.19 15.60 5.64
N CYS A 194 15.38 14.30 5.69
CA CYS A 194 16.66 13.65 5.91
C CYS A 194 16.82 12.49 4.92
N ARG A 195 17.16 12.83 3.66
CA ARG A 195 17.35 11.85 2.60
C ARG A 195 18.72 11.20 2.75
N MET A 196 18.75 9.86 2.78
CA MET A 196 20.00 9.11 2.64
C MET A 196 20.58 9.35 1.24
N GLU A 197 21.83 9.70 1.17
CA GLU A 197 22.58 9.95 -0.07
C GLU A 197 23.64 8.87 -0.29
N GLU A 198 24.35 8.45 0.77
CA GLU A 198 25.40 7.45 0.66
C GLU A 198 25.45 6.53 1.89
N LEU A 199 26.04 5.35 1.70
CA LEU A 199 26.43 4.46 2.79
C LEU A 199 27.86 4.76 3.19
N ILE A 200 28.15 4.75 4.48
CA ILE A 200 29.53 4.79 4.99
C ILE A 200 30.09 3.39 4.93
N LEU A 201 31.05 3.18 4.03
CA LEU A 201 31.70 1.88 3.82
C LEU A 201 33.13 1.92 4.37
N GLU A 202 33.40 1.02 5.32
CA GLU A 202 34.75 0.85 5.89
C GLU A 202 35.16 -0.62 5.75
N ARG A 203 36.23 -0.89 5.00
CA ARG A 203 36.77 -2.24 4.78
C ARG A 203 35.71 -3.25 4.26
N GLY A 204 34.78 -2.79 3.41
CA GLY A 204 33.73 -3.62 2.85
C GLY A 204 32.52 -3.81 3.76
N GLU A 205 32.48 -3.16 4.93
CA GLU A 205 31.35 -3.21 5.85
C GLU A 205 30.59 -1.88 5.88
N VAL A 206 29.27 -1.93 6.00
CA VAL A 206 28.43 -0.75 6.19
C VAL A 206 28.51 -0.30 7.65
N ARG A 207 28.94 0.95 7.87
CA ARG A 207 29.11 1.55 9.20
C ARG A 207 28.12 2.67 9.50
N GLY A 208 27.34 3.09 8.54
CA GLY A 208 26.37 4.16 8.70
C GLY A 208 25.86 4.71 7.38
N VAL A 209 25.27 5.89 7.45
CA VAL A 209 24.74 6.64 6.30
C VAL A 209 25.16 8.10 6.35
N VAL A 210 25.36 8.69 5.18
CA VAL A 210 25.40 10.14 4.96
C VAL A 210 24.03 10.55 4.41
N CYS A 211 23.48 11.60 4.97
CA CYS A 211 22.17 12.14 4.59
C CYS A 211 22.31 13.59 4.13
N SER A 212 21.27 14.11 3.50
CA SER A 212 21.18 15.50 3.04
C SER A 212 21.49 16.50 4.17
N GLY A 213 22.21 17.58 3.81
CA GLY A 213 22.70 18.58 4.76
C GLY A 213 23.87 18.10 5.59
N ASP A 214 24.72 17.22 5.05
CA ASP A 214 25.94 16.68 5.65
C ASP A 214 25.72 15.99 7.00
N ARG A 215 24.49 15.51 7.24
CA ARG A 215 24.16 14.76 8.45
C ARG A 215 24.65 13.32 8.33
N THR A 216 25.32 12.85 9.36
CA THR A 216 25.92 11.51 9.39
C THR A 216 25.40 10.73 10.58
N PHE A 217 24.99 9.48 10.35
CA PHE A 217 24.52 8.57 11.38
C PHE A 217 25.31 7.26 11.30
N HIS A 218 25.81 6.81 12.43
CA HIS A 218 26.66 5.61 12.54
C HIS A 218 25.90 4.45 13.17
N GLY A 219 26.21 3.24 12.72
CA GLY A 219 25.64 1.97 13.18
C GLY A 219 25.26 1.03 12.05
N PRO A 220 24.80 -0.18 12.36
CA PRO A 220 24.19 -1.07 11.39
C PRO A 220 23.04 -0.38 10.67
N VAL A 221 22.88 -0.62 9.35
CA VAL A 221 21.90 0.07 8.52
C VAL A 221 20.83 -0.91 8.02
N LEU A 222 19.58 -0.53 8.18
CA LEU A 222 18.39 -1.16 7.62
C LEU A 222 17.86 -0.26 6.50
N LEU A 223 17.91 -0.71 5.24
CA LEU A 223 17.31 -0.01 4.11
C LEU A 223 15.83 -0.39 4.00
N ALA A 224 14.95 0.55 4.35
CA ALA A 224 13.49 0.41 4.29
C ALA A 224 12.86 1.46 3.35
N THR A 225 13.54 1.79 2.25
CA THR A 225 13.28 2.94 1.37
C THR A 225 12.08 2.74 0.43
N GLY A 226 11.53 1.54 0.36
CA GLY A 226 10.43 1.20 -0.56
C GLY A 226 10.87 1.11 -2.02
N HIS A 227 9.93 0.81 -2.90
CA HIS A 227 10.23 0.58 -4.32
C HIS A 227 10.37 1.88 -5.14
N SER A 228 9.87 3.03 -4.66
CA SER A 228 9.86 4.29 -5.41
C SER A 228 11.15 5.10 -5.25
N ALA A 229 12.04 4.72 -4.33
CA ALA A 229 13.32 5.39 -4.10
C ALA A 229 14.36 5.03 -5.18
N ARG A 230 14.13 5.47 -6.42
CA ARG A 230 14.95 5.14 -7.60
C ARG A 230 16.39 5.65 -7.48
N ASP A 231 16.59 6.76 -6.79
CA ASP A 231 17.90 7.32 -6.46
C ASP A 231 18.73 6.35 -5.62
N VAL A 232 18.12 5.66 -4.66
CA VAL A 232 18.78 4.64 -3.83
C VAL A 232 19.23 3.45 -4.69
N TYR A 233 18.39 2.93 -5.59
CA TYR A 233 18.78 1.84 -6.50
C TYR A 233 19.92 2.25 -7.41
N ARG A 234 19.91 3.48 -7.97
CA ARG A 234 21.00 4.01 -8.77
C ARG A 234 22.29 4.16 -7.94
N TYR A 235 22.16 4.62 -6.69
CA TYR A 235 23.30 4.71 -5.79
C TYR A 235 23.90 3.32 -5.52
N LEU A 236 23.10 2.33 -5.14
CA LEU A 236 23.57 0.97 -4.86
C LEU A 236 24.30 0.37 -6.06
N HIS A 237 23.75 0.58 -7.26
CA HIS A 237 24.38 0.12 -8.50
C HIS A 237 25.74 0.81 -8.76
N ARG A 238 25.83 2.13 -8.61
CA ARG A 238 27.09 2.88 -8.75
C ARG A 238 28.14 2.53 -7.69
N ALA A 239 27.69 2.19 -6.49
CA ALA A 239 28.54 1.75 -5.38
C ALA A 239 28.95 0.27 -5.48
N GLU A 240 28.66 -0.38 -6.61
CA GLU A 240 28.97 -1.79 -6.89
C GLU A 240 28.37 -2.77 -5.85
N ILE A 241 27.30 -2.36 -5.18
CA ILE A 241 26.54 -3.24 -4.30
C ILE A 241 25.65 -4.12 -5.18
N LEU A 242 25.75 -5.44 -4.99
CA LEU A 242 25.01 -6.41 -5.78
C LEU A 242 23.51 -6.19 -5.65
N ILE A 243 22.87 -5.90 -6.78
CA ILE A 243 21.42 -5.87 -6.95
C ILE A 243 21.02 -6.75 -8.12
N GLU A 244 19.82 -7.29 -8.09
CA GLU A 244 19.30 -8.18 -9.11
C GLU A 244 18.03 -7.63 -9.72
N ALA A 245 17.88 -7.77 -11.04
CA ALA A 245 16.63 -7.46 -11.73
C ALA A 245 15.52 -8.42 -11.26
N LYS A 246 14.32 -7.87 -11.02
CA LYS A 246 13.12 -8.66 -10.69
C LYS A 246 11.98 -8.30 -11.62
N PRO A 247 11.11 -9.27 -11.97
CA PRO A 247 9.88 -8.98 -12.68
C PRO A 247 9.04 -7.94 -11.97
N ILE A 248 8.30 -7.17 -12.76
CA ILE A 248 7.34 -6.18 -12.28
C ILE A 248 5.95 -6.49 -12.82
N ALA A 249 4.95 -5.75 -12.36
CA ALA A 249 3.60 -5.79 -12.90
C ALA A 249 3.18 -4.38 -13.30
N VAL A 250 2.75 -4.21 -14.54
CA VAL A 250 2.41 -2.92 -15.12
C VAL A 250 1.06 -2.97 -15.81
N GLY A 251 0.36 -1.86 -15.88
CA GLY A 251 -0.94 -1.80 -16.53
C GLY A 251 -1.68 -0.50 -16.29
N VAL A 252 -2.98 -0.60 -16.16
CA VAL A 252 -3.88 0.54 -15.99
C VAL A 252 -4.65 0.44 -14.69
N ARG A 253 -5.24 1.55 -14.25
CA ARG A 253 -6.21 1.54 -13.17
C ARG A 253 -7.62 1.65 -13.72
N LEU A 254 -8.43 0.65 -13.43
CA LEU A 254 -9.86 0.64 -13.71
C LEU A 254 -10.60 1.39 -12.62
N GLU A 255 -11.59 2.19 -13.02
CA GLU A 255 -12.53 2.83 -12.10
C GLU A 255 -13.97 2.59 -12.56
N HIS A 256 -14.85 2.32 -11.63
CA HIS A 256 -16.27 2.05 -11.89
C HIS A 256 -17.14 2.38 -10.66
N PRO A 257 -18.48 2.46 -10.81
CA PRO A 257 -19.35 2.66 -9.65
C PRO A 257 -19.24 1.49 -8.66
N GLN A 258 -19.15 1.80 -7.37
CA GLN A 258 -19.16 0.78 -6.32
C GLN A 258 -20.48 -0.04 -6.35
N SER A 259 -21.60 0.61 -6.68
CA SER A 259 -22.90 -0.05 -6.78
C SER A 259 -22.92 -1.20 -7.78
N LEU A 260 -22.20 -1.08 -8.91
CA LEU A 260 -22.06 -2.15 -9.89
C LEU A 260 -21.37 -3.38 -9.26
N ILE A 261 -20.33 -3.16 -8.48
CA ILE A 261 -19.59 -4.25 -7.82
C ILE A 261 -20.42 -4.87 -6.69
N ASP A 262 -21.15 -4.03 -5.94
CA ASP A 262 -22.07 -4.50 -4.89
C ASP A 262 -23.17 -5.39 -5.49
N GLU A 263 -23.79 -4.97 -6.60
CA GLU A 263 -24.80 -5.75 -7.32
C GLU A 263 -24.26 -7.09 -7.80
N ILE A 264 -23.13 -7.08 -8.50
CA ILE A 264 -22.49 -8.30 -9.02
C ILE A 264 -22.13 -9.26 -7.88
N ARG A 265 -21.51 -8.73 -6.82
CA ARG A 265 -20.97 -9.55 -5.73
C ARG A 265 -22.03 -10.10 -4.81
N TYR A 266 -23.07 -9.32 -4.55
CA TYR A 266 -24.15 -9.67 -3.62
C TYR A 266 -25.40 -10.18 -4.32
N HIS A 267 -25.38 -10.30 -5.65
CA HIS A 267 -26.50 -10.84 -6.46
C HIS A 267 -27.83 -10.11 -6.20
N SER A 268 -27.75 -8.81 -5.91
CA SER A 268 -28.91 -7.98 -5.58
C SER A 268 -28.88 -6.65 -6.35
N PRO A 269 -29.93 -6.30 -7.11
CA PRO A 269 -30.03 -5.01 -7.77
C PRO A 269 -30.09 -3.83 -6.78
N GLU A 270 -30.46 -4.11 -5.51
CA GLU A 270 -30.47 -3.13 -4.42
C GLU A 270 -29.09 -2.93 -3.79
N GLY A 271 -28.06 -3.67 -4.28
CA GLY A 271 -26.70 -3.62 -3.79
C GLY A 271 -26.51 -4.28 -2.42
N ARG A 272 -25.60 -3.71 -1.62
CA ARG A 272 -25.12 -4.32 -0.35
C ARG A 272 -26.06 -4.15 0.86
N GLY A 273 -27.08 -3.28 0.75
CA GLY A 273 -27.95 -2.98 1.88
C GLY A 273 -27.21 -2.37 3.08
N LYS A 274 -27.78 -2.54 4.29
CA LYS A 274 -27.28 -1.92 5.53
C LYS A 274 -26.11 -2.67 6.19
N TYR A 275 -26.01 -3.98 6.00
CA TYR A 275 -25.16 -4.85 6.83
C TYR A 275 -23.91 -5.38 6.13
N LEU A 276 -23.88 -5.33 4.79
CA LEU A 276 -22.73 -5.81 4.04
C LEU A 276 -21.73 -4.67 3.78
N PRO A 277 -20.43 -4.97 3.81
CA PRO A 277 -19.41 -3.99 3.46
C PRO A 277 -19.44 -3.66 1.98
N ALA A 278 -18.71 -2.63 1.56
CA ALA A 278 -18.45 -2.39 0.14
C ALA A 278 -17.79 -3.63 -0.48
N ALA A 279 -18.37 -4.11 -1.57
CA ALA A 279 -17.91 -5.33 -2.22
C ALA A 279 -16.53 -5.14 -2.85
N GLU A 280 -15.72 -6.20 -2.78
CA GLU A 280 -14.39 -6.26 -3.38
C GLU A 280 -14.29 -7.43 -4.35
N TYR A 281 -13.34 -7.36 -5.27
CA TYR A 281 -13.05 -8.43 -6.21
C TYR A 281 -11.55 -8.69 -6.35
N VAL A 282 -11.23 -9.88 -6.78
CA VAL A 282 -9.89 -10.29 -7.22
C VAL A 282 -10.05 -11.07 -8.51
N TYR A 283 -9.46 -10.58 -9.59
CA TYR A 283 -9.37 -11.27 -10.87
C TYR A 283 -7.95 -11.74 -11.13
N LYS A 284 -7.84 -12.88 -11.77
CA LYS A 284 -6.58 -13.42 -12.28
C LYS A 284 -6.85 -14.24 -13.52
N ALA A 285 -5.99 -14.10 -14.51
CA ALA A 285 -6.03 -14.85 -15.75
C ALA A 285 -4.60 -15.12 -16.24
N GLN A 286 -4.48 -16.04 -17.17
CA GLN A 286 -3.28 -16.21 -17.97
C GLN A 286 -3.60 -15.77 -19.40
N ALA A 287 -2.80 -14.87 -19.94
CA ALA A 287 -2.93 -14.38 -21.29
C ALA A 287 -1.56 -14.40 -21.98
N GLU A 288 -1.45 -15.11 -23.11
CA GLU A 288 -0.22 -15.25 -23.89
C GLU A 288 1.04 -15.53 -23.04
N GLY A 289 0.92 -16.46 -22.09
CA GLY A 289 2.01 -16.91 -21.23
C GLY A 289 2.40 -15.95 -20.10
N ARG A 290 1.60 -14.91 -19.81
CA ARG A 290 1.82 -13.99 -18.69
C ARG A 290 0.62 -13.95 -17.77
N GLY A 291 0.87 -13.78 -16.49
CA GLY A 291 -0.16 -13.53 -15.48
C GLY A 291 -0.78 -12.13 -15.67
N VAL A 292 -2.09 -12.07 -15.71
CA VAL A 292 -2.87 -10.82 -15.71
C VAL A 292 -3.78 -10.84 -14.51
N TYR A 293 -3.74 -9.80 -13.68
CA TYR A 293 -4.51 -9.79 -12.44
C TYR A 293 -4.90 -8.41 -11.95
N SER A 294 -6.00 -8.37 -11.21
CA SER A 294 -6.38 -7.17 -10.46
C SER A 294 -5.42 -6.95 -9.30
N PHE A 295 -5.00 -5.70 -9.11
CA PHE A 295 -4.07 -5.33 -8.06
C PHE A 295 -4.63 -4.16 -7.24
N CYS A 296 -4.52 -4.27 -5.91
CA CYS A 296 -4.90 -3.22 -4.97
C CYS A 296 -6.28 -2.62 -5.28
N MET A 297 -7.32 -3.47 -5.36
CA MET A 297 -8.71 -3.02 -5.49
C MET A 297 -9.10 -2.19 -4.26
N CYS A 298 -9.62 -0.99 -4.47
CA CYS A 298 -10.02 -0.01 -3.45
C CYS A 298 -11.55 0.16 -3.51
N PRO A 299 -12.32 -0.63 -2.73
CA PRO A 299 -13.77 -0.49 -2.67
C PRO A 299 -14.16 0.82 -1.98
N GLY A 300 -15.22 1.46 -2.47
CA GLY A 300 -15.67 2.74 -1.94
C GLY A 300 -14.57 3.78 -1.84
N GLY A 301 -13.66 3.82 -2.82
CA GLY A 301 -12.42 4.57 -2.78
C GLY A 301 -12.30 5.65 -3.84
N PHE A 302 -11.08 6.13 -4.03
CA PHE A 302 -10.72 7.22 -4.94
C PHE A 302 -9.45 6.86 -5.69
N VAL A 303 -9.30 7.37 -6.92
CA VAL A 303 -8.04 7.39 -7.64
C VAL A 303 -7.27 8.64 -7.24
N VAL A 304 -5.97 8.50 -7.00
CA VAL A 304 -5.08 9.59 -6.56
C VAL A 304 -3.83 9.66 -7.42
N PRO A 305 -3.19 10.84 -7.56
CA PRO A 305 -1.90 10.97 -8.23
C PRO A 305 -0.82 10.28 -7.40
N ALA A 306 0.04 9.51 -8.05
CA ALA A 306 1.09 8.74 -7.36
C ALA A 306 2.48 8.95 -7.99
N SER A 307 2.62 9.97 -8.83
CA SER A 307 3.89 10.39 -9.42
C SER A 307 4.89 10.77 -8.33
N THR A 308 6.14 10.40 -8.51
CA THR A 308 7.26 10.72 -7.59
C THR A 308 8.24 11.74 -8.18
N GLY A 309 8.13 12.00 -9.48
CA GLY A 309 8.92 12.97 -10.22
C GLY A 309 8.05 13.95 -11.04
N PRO A 310 8.67 15.01 -11.57
CA PRO A 310 7.94 16.12 -12.20
C PRO A 310 7.34 15.79 -13.57
N GLU A 311 7.90 14.88 -14.33
CA GLU A 311 7.48 14.56 -15.70
C GLU A 311 6.92 13.14 -15.82
N GLU A 312 6.19 12.72 -14.81
CA GLU A 312 5.58 11.42 -14.72
C GLU A 312 4.08 11.56 -14.48
N THR A 313 3.29 10.63 -15.03
CA THR A 313 1.87 10.48 -14.66
C THR A 313 1.62 9.04 -14.24
N VAL A 314 1.42 8.89 -12.95
CA VAL A 314 1.12 7.61 -12.29
C VAL A 314 -0.10 7.81 -11.40
N VAL A 315 -0.97 6.83 -11.36
CA VAL A 315 -2.15 6.85 -10.49
C VAL A 315 -2.16 5.63 -9.56
N ASN A 316 -2.70 5.85 -8.36
CA ASN A 316 -2.96 4.79 -7.40
C ASN A 316 -4.38 4.94 -6.85
N GLY A 317 -4.76 4.12 -5.89
CA GLY A 317 -6.06 4.17 -5.23
C GLY A 317 -5.94 4.15 -3.73
N MET A 318 -6.92 4.75 -3.07
CA MET A 318 -7.10 4.72 -1.62
C MET A 318 -8.56 4.59 -1.26
N SER A 319 -8.86 4.13 -0.04
CA SER A 319 -10.21 4.11 0.52
C SER A 319 -10.22 4.61 1.95
N PRO A 320 -11.25 5.35 2.37
CA PRO A 320 -11.47 5.64 3.79
C PRO A 320 -11.92 4.38 4.54
N ALA A 321 -11.85 4.41 5.86
CA ALA A 321 -12.21 3.26 6.72
C ALA A 321 -13.65 2.77 6.50
N ASN A 322 -14.57 3.67 6.19
CA ASN A 322 -15.98 3.33 5.92
C ASN A 322 -16.24 2.84 4.48
N ARG A 323 -15.27 2.97 3.56
CA ARG A 323 -15.41 2.60 2.14
C ARG A 323 -16.71 3.15 1.53
N GLY A 324 -17.00 4.43 1.83
CA GLY A 324 -18.29 5.07 1.57
C GLY A 324 -18.38 5.86 0.27
N SER A 325 -17.32 5.94 -0.53
CA SER A 325 -17.38 6.59 -1.84
C SER A 325 -18.28 5.82 -2.81
N ARG A 326 -18.88 6.52 -3.75
CA ARG A 326 -19.64 5.91 -4.85
C ARG A 326 -18.78 5.16 -5.86
N TRP A 327 -17.45 5.28 -5.77
CA TRP A 327 -16.49 4.72 -6.70
C TRP A 327 -15.79 3.49 -6.13
N ALA A 328 -15.38 2.63 -7.00
CA ALA A 328 -14.42 1.55 -6.76
C ALA A 328 -13.35 1.59 -7.83
N ASN A 329 -12.13 1.23 -7.48
CA ASN A 329 -11.05 1.18 -8.46
C ASN A 329 -10.07 0.04 -8.18
N SER A 330 -9.36 -0.41 -9.21
CA SER A 330 -8.36 -1.47 -9.10
C SER A 330 -7.30 -1.32 -10.20
N GLY A 331 -6.04 -1.58 -9.90
CA GLY A 331 -5.08 -1.87 -10.95
C GLY A 331 -5.51 -3.12 -11.72
N LEU A 332 -5.30 -3.12 -13.01
CA LEU A 332 -5.29 -4.32 -13.86
C LEU A 332 -3.91 -4.36 -14.51
N VAL A 333 -3.13 -5.37 -14.16
CA VAL A 333 -1.72 -5.41 -14.48
C VAL A 333 -1.33 -6.73 -15.12
N VAL A 334 -0.30 -6.68 -15.95
CA VAL A 334 0.35 -7.83 -16.56
C VAL A 334 1.79 -7.94 -16.06
N GLU A 335 2.26 -9.15 -15.86
CA GLU A 335 3.66 -9.41 -15.50
C GLU A 335 4.59 -9.03 -16.66
N LEU A 336 5.64 -8.29 -16.33
CA LEU A 336 6.72 -7.90 -17.24
C LEU A 336 8.05 -8.35 -16.65
N HIS A 337 8.77 -9.16 -17.40
CA HIS A 337 10.09 -9.68 -17.06
C HIS A 337 11.19 -8.91 -17.80
N PRO A 338 12.45 -8.91 -17.34
CA PRO A 338 13.54 -8.24 -18.03
C PRO A 338 13.68 -8.64 -19.51
N GLU A 339 13.50 -9.91 -19.83
CA GLU A 339 13.56 -10.44 -21.19
C GLU A 339 12.42 -9.97 -22.12
N ASP A 340 11.35 -9.43 -21.57
CA ASP A 340 10.22 -8.91 -22.35
C ASP A 340 10.45 -7.48 -22.86
N ILE A 341 11.41 -6.73 -22.30
CA ILE A 341 11.67 -5.33 -22.62
C ILE A 341 11.72 -5.07 -24.13
N PRO A 342 12.46 -5.86 -24.94
CA PRO A 342 12.50 -5.65 -26.39
C PRO A 342 11.13 -5.74 -27.06
N ALA A 343 10.26 -6.63 -26.59
CA ALA A 343 8.92 -6.84 -27.14
C ALA A 343 7.95 -5.70 -26.82
N THR A 344 8.27 -4.84 -25.85
CA THR A 344 7.43 -3.69 -25.47
C THR A 344 7.61 -2.49 -26.39
N GLY A 345 8.68 -2.42 -27.16
CA GLY A 345 9.05 -1.26 -27.97
C GLY A 345 9.51 -0.03 -27.18
N ILE A 346 9.59 -0.11 -25.85
CA ILE A 346 10.16 0.95 -25.01
C ILE A 346 11.66 0.73 -24.90
N LYS A 347 12.44 1.74 -25.25
CA LYS A 347 13.91 1.67 -25.21
C LYS A 347 14.41 1.96 -23.79
N VAL A 348 15.39 1.18 -23.36
CA VAL A 348 16.20 1.38 -22.16
C VAL A 348 17.67 1.47 -22.57
N GLU A 349 18.51 2.07 -21.75
CA GLU A 349 19.94 2.24 -22.06
C GLU A 349 20.66 0.90 -22.20
N ASP A 350 20.53 0.04 -21.18
CA ASP A 350 21.09 -1.30 -21.17
C ASP A 350 20.04 -2.31 -20.69
N PRO A 351 19.45 -3.12 -21.59
CA PRO A 351 18.47 -4.14 -21.22
C PRO A 351 18.99 -5.24 -20.28
N THR A 352 20.32 -5.37 -20.15
CA THR A 352 20.95 -6.38 -19.29
C THR A 352 21.22 -5.84 -17.87
N SER A 353 21.10 -4.54 -17.69
CA SER A 353 21.28 -3.88 -16.39
C SER A 353 20.23 -4.36 -15.38
N PRO A 354 20.60 -4.55 -14.09
CA PRO A 354 19.62 -4.80 -13.04
C PRO A 354 18.61 -3.65 -12.87
N LEU A 355 18.88 -2.45 -13.40
CA LEU A 355 18.01 -1.29 -13.40
C LEU A 355 17.11 -1.19 -14.65
N ALA A 356 17.21 -2.09 -15.61
CA ALA A 356 16.51 -2.00 -16.90
C ALA A 356 14.99 -1.83 -16.74
N LEU A 357 14.34 -2.61 -15.87
CA LEU A 357 12.90 -2.49 -15.63
C LEU A 357 12.52 -1.20 -14.91
N MET A 358 13.41 -0.64 -14.07
CA MET A 358 13.19 0.68 -13.45
C MET A 358 13.23 1.78 -14.52
N GLN A 359 14.22 1.77 -15.42
CA GLN A 359 14.31 2.69 -16.57
C GLN A 359 13.12 2.54 -17.50
N TRP A 360 12.67 1.31 -17.73
CA TRP A 360 11.47 1.03 -18.50
C TRP A 360 10.22 1.68 -17.88
N CYS A 361 10.04 1.55 -16.56
CA CYS A 361 8.93 2.20 -15.83
C CYS A 361 8.98 3.72 -16.01
N GLU A 362 10.15 4.33 -15.82
CA GLU A 362 10.33 5.78 -15.98
C GLU A 362 9.96 6.24 -17.39
N ALA A 363 10.41 5.53 -18.43
CA ALA A 363 10.08 5.84 -19.80
C ALA A 363 8.57 5.67 -20.09
N PHE A 364 7.92 4.67 -19.51
CA PHE A 364 6.49 4.44 -19.68
C PHE A 364 5.64 5.48 -18.94
N GLU A 365 6.02 5.85 -17.72
CA GLU A 365 5.38 6.89 -16.93
C GLU A 365 5.54 8.28 -17.56
N HIS A 366 6.71 8.57 -18.14
CA HIS A 366 6.92 9.78 -18.94
C HIS A 366 6.07 9.80 -20.21
N LYS A 367 5.94 8.65 -20.91
CA LYS A 367 5.04 8.54 -22.06
C LYS A 367 3.58 8.78 -21.67
N SER A 368 3.16 8.34 -20.49
CA SER A 368 1.85 8.63 -19.92
C SER A 368 1.68 10.14 -19.65
N TYR A 369 2.71 10.81 -19.11
CA TYR A 369 2.72 12.27 -18.91
C TYR A 369 2.57 13.05 -20.23
N LEU A 370 3.27 12.63 -21.28
CA LEU A 370 3.12 13.24 -22.61
C LEU A 370 1.71 13.04 -23.17
N ALA A 371 1.13 11.85 -23.02
CA ALA A 371 -0.24 11.54 -23.42
C ALA A 371 -1.30 12.30 -22.61
N ALA A 372 -0.92 12.82 -21.45
CA ALA A 372 -1.73 13.66 -20.59
C ALA A 372 -1.53 15.18 -20.83
N ASN A 373 -1.00 15.58 -21.96
CA ASN A 373 -0.66 16.96 -22.31
C ASN A 373 0.32 17.61 -21.31
N ARG A 374 1.32 16.84 -20.87
CA ARG A 374 2.36 17.28 -19.92
C ARG A 374 1.77 17.80 -18.61
N SER A 375 0.88 17.03 -18.03
CA SER A 375 0.22 17.40 -16.77
C SER A 375 -0.06 16.16 -15.92
N LEU A 376 -0.47 16.35 -14.68
CA LEU A 376 -0.94 15.26 -13.81
C LEU A 376 -2.37 14.79 -14.13
N ARG A 377 -3.01 15.28 -15.19
CA ARG A 377 -4.24 14.66 -15.69
C ARG A 377 -3.94 13.23 -16.11
N ALA A 378 -4.86 12.29 -15.87
CA ALA A 378 -4.63 10.91 -16.27
C ALA A 378 -5.11 10.70 -17.72
N PRO A 379 -4.26 10.15 -18.62
CA PRO A 379 -4.74 9.68 -19.91
C PRO A 379 -5.71 8.53 -19.68
N ALA A 380 -6.90 8.59 -20.27
CA ALA A 380 -7.99 7.69 -19.99
C ALA A 380 -8.77 7.31 -21.23
N GLN A 381 -9.32 6.10 -21.22
CA GLN A 381 -10.18 5.55 -22.24
C GLN A 381 -11.31 4.74 -21.59
N ARG A 382 -12.49 4.72 -22.20
CA ARG A 382 -13.54 3.79 -21.76
C ARG A 382 -13.09 2.36 -21.98
N MET A 383 -13.28 1.50 -21.01
CA MET A 383 -12.88 0.09 -21.11
C MET A 383 -13.48 -0.61 -22.35
N THR A 384 -14.76 -0.34 -22.65
CA THR A 384 -15.44 -0.90 -23.84
C THR A 384 -14.82 -0.40 -25.15
N ASP A 385 -14.36 0.84 -25.20
CA ASP A 385 -13.73 1.42 -26.38
C ASP A 385 -12.28 0.93 -26.50
N PHE A 386 -11.56 0.79 -25.37
CA PHE A 386 -10.23 0.18 -25.34
C PHE A 386 -10.25 -1.25 -25.93
N VAL A 387 -11.19 -2.11 -25.47
CA VAL A 387 -11.34 -3.47 -25.97
C VAL A 387 -11.74 -3.49 -27.45
N ALA A 388 -12.60 -2.56 -27.86
CA ALA A 388 -13.03 -2.41 -29.27
C ALA A 388 -11.99 -1.67 -30.15
N ARG A 389 -10.85 -1.23 -29.58
CA ARG A 389 -9.78 -0.47 -30.24
C ARG A 389 -10.29 0.76 -31.00
N ARG A 390 -11.13 1.56 -30.33
CA ARG A 390 -11.73 2.77 -30.90
C ARG A 390 -11.61 3.96 -29.95
N HIS A 391 -11.62 5.16 -30.50
CA HIS A 391 -11.56 6.41 -29.75
C HIS A 391 -12.77 6.56 -28.78
N SER A 392 -12.49 7.06 -27.57
CA SER A 392 -13.53 7.48 -26.63
C SER A 392 -13.84 8.97 -26.80
N SER A 393 -14.92 9.30 -27.47
CA SER A 393 -15.36 10.68 -27.69
C SER A 393 -15.76 11.40 -26.39
N THR A 394 -16.15 10.65 -25.38
CA THR A 394 -16.51 11.14 -24.04
C THR A 394 -16.01 10.22 -22.96
N LEU A 395 -15.61 10.78 -21.82
CA LEU A 395 -15.24 10.03 -20.63
C LEU A 395 -16.32 10.15 -19.56
N PRO A 396 -16.57 9.12 -18.76
CA PRO A 396 -17.45 9.20 -17.61
C PRO A 396 -16.81 10.10 -16.52
N SER A 397 -17.62 10.49 -15.53
CA SER A 397 -17.10 11.13 -14.32
C SER A 397 -16.14 10.18 -13.59
N SER A 398 -15.17 10.74 -12.87
CA SER A 398 -14.12 10.01 -12.15
C SER A 398 -13.96 10.60 -10.75
N SER A 399 -13.38 9.82 -9.84
CA SER A 399 -12.93 10.30 -8.53
C SER A 399 -11.58 11.01 -8.60
N TYR A 400 -10.87 10.93 -9.72
CA TYR A 400 -9.53 11.50 -9.87
C TYR A 400 -9.59 13.02 -9.96
N THR A 401 -9.08 13.71 -8.92
CA THR A 401 -9.22 15.16 -8.75
C THR A 401 -8.43 15.99 -9.79
N MET A 402 -7.32 15.43 -10.31
CA MET A 402 -6.50 16.10 -11.33
C MET A 402 -7.18 16.11 -12.71
N GLY A 403 -8.28 15.38 -12.89
CA GLY A 403 -9.03 15.26 -14.12
C GLY A 403 -8.46 14.25 -15.12
N LEU A 404 -9.25 13.97 -16.15
CA LEU A 404 -8.92 13.01 -17.19
C LEU A 404 -8.65 13.69 -18.52
N THR A 405 -7.77 13.12 -19.34
CA THR A 405 -7.57 13.45 -20.74
C THR A 405 -7.97 12.26 -21.60
N SER A 406 -8.89 12.43 -22.56
CA SER A 406 -9.21 11.37 -23.51
C SER A 406 -7.96 11.00 -24.31
N SER A 407 -7.61 9.75 -24.34
CA SER A 407 -6.41 9.24 -24.96
C SER A 407 -6.61 7.80 -25.41
N ASP A 408 -6.18 7.49 -26.63
CA ASP A 408 -6.33 6.16 -27.19
C ASP A 408 -5.23 5.22 -26.67
N LEU A 409 -5.41 4.76 -25.41
CA LEU A 409 -4.44 3.93 -24.70
C LEU A 409 -4.03 2.70 -25.52
N HIS A 410 -4.96 2.12 -26.28
CA HIS A 410 -4.74 0.95 -27.13
C HIS A 410 -3.78 1.23 -28.32
N GLU A 411 -3.49 2.50 -28.63
CA GLU A 411 -2.56 2.88 -29.70
C GLU A 411 -1.14 3.13 -29.21
N TRP A 412 -0.99 3.80 -28.06
CA TRP A 412 0.32 4.22 -27.61
C TRP A 412 0.93 3.34 -26.49
N MET A 413 0.12 2.62 -25.74
CA MET A 413 0.65 1.63 -24.80
C MET A 413 1.29 0.47 -25.55
N PRO A 414 2.32 -0.18 -24.99
CA PRO A 414 2.92 -1.34 -25.61
C PRO A 414 1.91 -2.43 -25.96
N ASP A 415 1.99 -2.97 -27.17
CA ASP A 415 1.15 -4.10 -27.61
C ASP A 415 1.24 -5.29 -26.66
N PHE A 416 2.41 -5.49 -26.05
CA PHE A 416 2.64 -6.47 -25.01
C PHE A 416 1.61 -6.37 -23.86
N ILE A 417 1.19 -5.15 -23.49
CA ILE A 417 0.19 -4.89 -22.43
C ILE A 417 -1.23 -4.92 -23.00
N THR A 418 -1.45 -4.25 -24.14
CA THR A 418 -2.81 -4.02 -24.66
C THR A 418 -3.50 -5.24 -25.25
N ARG A 419 -2.76 -6.29 -25.57
CA ARG A 419 -3.29 -7.57 -26.09
C ARG A 419 -3.59 -8.58 -24.98
N ARG A 420 -3.03 -8.40 -23.83
CA ARG A 420 -3.22 -9.26 -22.65
C ARG A 420 -4.27 -8.72 -21.73
#